data_c40f3efd812a3e81efe408eff0b56796
#
_entry.id   c40f3efd812a3e81efe408eff0b56796
#
_cell.length_a   1.000
_cell.length_b   1.000
_cell.length_c   1.000
_cell.angle_alpha   90.00
_cell.angle_beta   90.00
_cell.angle_gamma   90.00
#
_symmetry.space_group_name_H-M   'P 1'
#
loop_
_entity.id
_entity.type
_entity.pdbx_description
1 polymer ?
#
loop_
_entity_poly.entity_id
_entity_poly.type
_entity_poly.pdbx_seq_one_letter_code
_entity_poly.pdbx_strand_id
1 'polypeptide(L)'
;ETDTGDHAVYVISKNAANDVMEYYNEQHGMQCASFRLPPVYGVGPHSEIYVNGKYYKTGIQTFIENAEAGKDIEIWGDPQISRDIIYVKDVARAFVLALRSDKTYGLYNMTSGTELTLEEQVQTVIDVFGPGKGSKIVYRPDKPNNTPSFLFDMTKAKEDFGFVPEYLSYRAIMEDYKKELESGRWDKFIASRRKDK
;
A
#
# COMPACT_ATOMS: atom_id res chain seq x y z
N GLU A 1 11.18 10.89 -12.77
CA GLU A 1 11.72 11.51 -13.99
C GLU A 1 10.64 11.54 -15.02
N THR A 2 10.12 12.70 -15.28
CA THR A 2 8.78 12.67 -15.81
C THR A 2 8.56 13.89 -16.67
N ASP A 3 9.19 13.88 -17.83
CA ASP A 3 8.84 14.85 -18.86
C ASP A 3 7.40 14.64 -19.38
N THR A 4 6.77 13.52 -19.01
CA THR A 4 5.39 13.18 -19.39
C THR A 4 4.57 12.60 -18.23
N GLY A 5 5.04 12.75 -16.98
CA GLY A 5 4.41 12.16 -15.81
C GLY A 5 3.15 12.86 -15.34
N ASP A 6 2.52 12.26 -14.35
CA ASP A 6 1.37 12.84 -13.66
C ASP A 6 1.73 14.20 -13.05
N HIS A 7 1.13 15.26 -13.58
CA HIS A 7 1.28 16.62 -13.09
C HIS A 7 0.32 16.97 -11.94
N ALA A 8 -0.23 15.99 -11.25
CA ALA A 8 -1.04 16.21 -10.07
C ALA A 8 -0.22 16.96 -8.99
N VAL A 9 -0.84 17.90 -8.31
CA VAL A 9 -0.22 18.68 -7.21
C VAL A 9 0.43 17.76 -6.16
N TYR A 10 -0.17 16.60 -5.90
CA TYR A 10 0.39 15.60 -5.00
C TYR A 10 1.78 15.13 -5.46
N VAL A 11 1.92 14.72 -6.71
CA VAL A 11 3.18 14.22 -7.27
C VAL A 11 4.23 15.33 -7.29
N ILE A 12 3.86 16.53 -7.75
CA ILE A 12 4.74 17.70 -7.77
C ILE A 12 5.26 18.00 -6.36
N SER A 13 4.37 18.05 -5.36
CA SER A 13 4.75 18.37 -3.98
C SER A 13 5.67 17.32 -3.36
N LYS A 14 5.47 16.04 -3.69
CA LYS A 14 6.34 14.96 -3.20
C LYS A 14 7.73 14.98 -3.84
N ASN A 15 7.81 15.27 -5.13
CA ASN A 15 9.08 15.44 -5.81
C ASN A 15 9.84 16.63 -5.26
N ALA A 16 9.21 17.80 -5.14
CA ALA A 16 9.82 18.99 -4.55
C ALA A 16 10.31 18.76 -3.11
N ALA A 17 9.56 18.02 -2.29
CA ALA A 17 9.99 17.66 -0.95
C ALA A 17 11.24 16.77 -0.95
N ASN A 18 11.36 15.87 -1.92
CA ASN A 18 12.54 15.03 -2.09
C ASN A 18 13.76 15.90 -2.49
N ASP A 19 13.60 16.81 -3.45
CA ASP A 19 14.66 17.72 -3.90
C ASP A 19 15.17 18.61 -2.74
N VAL A 20 14.25 19.12 -1.91
CA VAL A 20 14.60 19.88 -0.70
C VAL A 20 15.41 19.03 0.27
N MET A 21 15.03 17.77 0.47
CA MET A 21 15.76 16.85 1.33
C MET A 21 17.17 16.59 0.82
N GLU A 22 17.33 16.35 -0.48
CA GLU A 22 18.64 16.14 -1.11
C GLU A 22 19.52 17.38 -0.93
N TYR A 23 18.97 18.58 -1.12
CA TYR A 23 19.69 19.84 -0.85
C TYR A 23 20.22 19.90 0.59
N TYR A 24 19.39 19.58 1.60
CA TYR A 24 19.83 19.61 2.99
C TYR A 24 20.87 18.54 3.31
N ASN A 25 20.76 17.38 2.68
CA ASN A 25 21.77 16.33 2.78
C ASN A 25 23.13 16.80 2.26
N GLU A 26 23.15 17.40 1.06
CA GLU A 26 24.39 17.81 0.39
C GLU A 26 25.01 19.08 0.98
N GLN A 27 24.18 20.09 1.26
CA GLN A 27 24.67 21.41 1.64
C GLN A 27 24.81 21.59 3.16
N HIS A 28 24.10 20.82 3.96
CA HIS A 28 24.06 20.96 5.42
C HIS A 28 24.49 19.69 6.18
N GLY A 29 24.91 18.64 5.48
CA GLY A 29 25.36 17.40 6.11
C GLY A 29 24.28 16.68 6.92
N MET A 30 23.01 16.89 6.59
CA MET A 30 21.92 16.17 7.22
C MET A 30 21.84 14.73 6.70
N GLN A 31 21.32 13.81 7.51
CA GLN A 31 21.05 12.42 7.11
C GLN A 31 19.55 12.20 6.92
N CYS A 32 18.98 12.91 5.96
CA CYS A 32 17.56 12.72 5.62
C CYS A 32 17.38 11.51 4.72
N ALA A 33 16.31 10.75 4.95
CA ALA A 33 15.90 9.64 4.10
C ALA A 33 14.46 9.80 3.63
N SER A 34 14.23 9.52 2.35
CA SER A 34 12.92 9.48 1.72
C SER A 34 12.54 8.03 1.41
N PHE A 35 11.29 7.68 1.70
CA PHE A 35 10.77 6.34 1.45
C PHE A 35 9.66 6.38 0.40
N ARG A 36 9.90 5.73 -0.75
CA ARG A 36 8.86 5.45 -1.75
C ARG A 36 8.12 4.20 -1.34
N LEU A 37 6.83 4.33 -1.12
CA LEU A 37 5.96 3.25 -0.69
C LEU A 37 5.03 2.85 -1.85
N PRO A 38 4.92 1.55 -2.20
CA PRO A 38 3.80 1.05 -2.99
C PRO A 38 2.51 1.16 -2.16
N PRO A 39 1.35 0.72 -2.67
CA PRO A 39 0.15 0.64 -1.85
C PRO A 39 0.40 -0.05 -0.52
N VAL A 40 0.13 0.67 0.58
CA VAL A 40 0.31 0.16 1.95
C VAL A 40 -0.99 -0.45 2.42
N TYR A 41 -0.95 -1.72 2.82
CA TYR A 41 -2.08 -2.42 3.39
C TYR A 41 -1.98 -2.48 4.92
N GLY A 42 -3.14 -2.37 5.57
CA GLY A 42 -3.24 -2.42 7.03
C GLY A 42 -4.45 -1.64 7.54
N VAL A 43 -4.82 -1.87 8.79
CA VAL A 43 -5.93 -1.17 9.44
C VAL A 43 -5.56 0.30 9.62
N GLY A 44 -6.45 1.20 9.15
CA GLY A 44 -6.22 2.63 9.25
C GLY A 44 -7.44 3.46 8.84
N PRO A 45 -7.35 4.80 8.94
CA PRO A 45 -8.46 5.69 8.65
C PRO A 45 -8.70 5.93 7.14
N HIS A 46 -7.90 5.33 6.28
CA HIS A 46 -7.89 5.56 4.83
C HIS A 46 -8.63 4.49 4.03
N SER A 47 -9.73 3.96 4.57
CA SER A 47 -10.63 3.05 3.85
C SER A 47 -11.43 3.74 2.72
N GLU A 48 -11.41 5.07 2.71
CA GLU A 48 -12.11 5.92 1.74
C GLU A 48 -11.18 6.98 1.17
N ILE A 49 -11.37 7.31 -0.10
CA ILE A 49 -10.70 8.41 -0.80
C ILE A 49 -11.72 9.49 -1.17
N TYR A 50 -11.32 10.76 -1.11
CA TYR A 50 -12.14 11.89 -1.49
C TYR A 50 -11.79 12.34 -2.91
N VAL A 51 -12.75 12.23 -3.82
CA VAL A 51 -12.56 12.60 -5.23
C VAL A 51 -13.75 13.42 -5.70
N ASN A 52 -13.51 14.61 -6.23
CA ASN A 52 -14.54 15.49 -6.81
C ASN A 52 -15.76 15.72 -5.89
N GLY A 53 -15.52 15.98 -4.61
CA GLY A 53 -16.61 16.28 -3.66
C GLY A 53 -17.33 15.06 -3.08
N LYS A 54 -16.84 13.83 -3.36
CA LYS A 54 -17.46 12.59 -2.89
C LYS A 54 -16.44 11.63 -2.30
N TYR A 55 -16.89 10.86 -1.31
CA TYR A 55 -16.11 9.76 -0.74
C TYR A 55 -16.36 8.47 -1.53
N TYR A 56 -15.27 7.79 -1.86
CA TYR A 56 -15.28 6.48 -2.50
C TYR A 56 -14.46 5.52 -1.65
N LYS A 57 -14.96 4.31 -1.46
CA LYS A 57 -14.20 3.25 -0.79
C LYS A 57 -12.98 2.86 -1.66
N THR A 58 -11.88 2.55 -0.98
CA THR A 58 -10.73 1.97 -1.67
C THR A 58 -11.07 0.59 -2.23
N GLY A 59 -10.35 0.15 -3.26
CA GLY A 59 -10.58 -1.17 -3.86
C GLY A 59 -10.51 -2.29 -2.84
N ILE A 60 -9.49 -2.29 -1.99
CA ILE A 60 -9.33 -3.32 -0.95
C ILE A 60 -10.49 -3.33 0.06
N GLN A 61 -10.98 -2.15 0.47
CA GLN A 61 -12.13 -2.08 1.38
C GLN A 61 -13.39 -2.65 0.73
N THR A 62 -13.59 -2.35 -0.55
CA THR A 62 -14.72 -2.90 -1.32
C THR A 62 -14.63 -4.42 -1.46
N PHE A 63 -13.44 -4.94 -1.71
CA PHE A 63 -13.22 -6.38 -1.82
C PHE A 63 -13.51 -7.10 -0.50
N ILE A 64 -13.00 -6.57 0.61
CA ILE A 64 -13.23 -7.13 1.95
C ILE A 64 -14.73 -7.16 2.27
N GLU A 65 -15.44 -6.05 2.13
CA GLU A 65 -16.86 -5.95 2.44
C GLU A 65 -17.71 -6.87 1.55
N ASN A 66 -17.38 -6.99 0.27
CA ASN A 66 -18.07 -7.91 -0.63
C ASN A 66 -17.83 -9.37 -0.24
N ALA A 67 -16.58 -9.75 0.09
CA ALA A 67 -16.27 -11.08 0.56
C ALA A 67 -17.02 -11.41 1.86
N GLU A 68 -17.00 -10.51 2.84
CA GLU A 68 -17.73 -10.66 4.10
C GLU A 68 -19.26 -10.78 3.91
N ALA A 69 -19.79 -10.11 2.90
CA ALA A 69 -21.21 -10.14 2.57
C ALA A 69 -21.61 -11.32 1.65
N GLY A 70 -20.67 -12.15 1.20
CA GLY A 70 -20.94 -13.23 0.23
C GLY A 70 -21.30 -12.71 -1.16
N LYS A 71 -20.92 -11.47 -1.48
CA LYS A 71 -21.16 -10.84 -2.80
C LYS A 71 -20.00 -11.11 -3.73
N ASP A 72 -20.29 -11.17 -5.02
CA ASP A 72 -19.28 -11.30 -6.05
C ASP A 72 -18.37 -10.06 -6.12
N ILE A 73 -17.12 -10.28 -6.53
CA ILE A 73 -16.09 -9.24 -6.64
C ILE A 73 -15.70 -9.11 -8.11
N GLU A 74 -15.92 -7.92 -8.67
CA GLU A 74 -15.53 -7.63 -10.05
C GLU A 74 -14.03 -7.32 -10.15
N ILE A 75 -13.34 -7.94 -11.09
CA ILE A 75 -12.01 -7.58 -11.56
C ILE A 75 -12.16 -6.88 -12.90
N TRP A 76 -11.68 -5.63 -12.99
CA TRP A 76 -11.73 -4.80 -14.17
C TRP A 76 -10.45 -4.92 -14.99
N GLY A 77 -10.57 -5.06 -16.31
CA GLY A 77 -9.46 -5.19 -17.24
C GLY A 77 -8.73 -6.53 -17.12
N ASP A 78 -7.41 -6.49 -17.24
CA ASP A 78 -6.56 -7.68 -17.16
C ASP A 78 -6.38 -8.14 -15.70
N PRO A 79 -6.83 -9.35 -15.34
CA PRO A 79 -6.67 -9.91 -13.98
C PRO A 79 -5.20 -10.21 -13.61
N GLN A 80 -4.31 -10.33 -14.61
CA GLN A 80 -2.90 -10.63 -14.44
C GLN A 80 -2.03 -9.40 -14.19
N ILE A 81 -2.62 -8.19 -14.19
CA ILE A 81 -1.88 -6.99 -13.78
C ILE A 81 -1.36 -7.22 -12.36
N SER A 82 -0.03 -7.16 -12.22
CA SER A 82 0.63 -7.34 -10.94
C SER A 82 0.99 -6.00 -10.30
N ARG A 83 1.00 -5.97 -8.98
CA ARG A 83 1.38 -4.80 -8.19
C ARG A 83 2.28 -5.21 -7.05
N ASP A 84 3.24 -4.35 -6.80
CA ASP A 84 3.96 -4.37 -5.55
C ASP A 84 3.10 -3.77 -4.44
N ILE A 85 3.21 -4.32 -3.25
CA ILE A 85 2.50 -3.86 -2.05
C ILE A 85 3.45 -3.92 -0.86
N ILE A 86 3.07 -3.27 0.24
CA ILE A 86 3.75 -3.45 1.53
C ILE A 86 2.75 -3.45 2.68
N TYR A 87 3.04 -4.23 3.72
CA TYR A 87 2.23 -4.22 4.91
C TYR A 87 2.65 -3.12 5.89
N VAL A 88 1.68 -2.45 6.53
CA VAL A 88 1.94 -1.32 7.42
C VAL A 88 2.89 -1.64 8.57
N LYS A 89 2.88 -2.87 9.08
CA LYS A 89 3.81 -3.31 10.14
C LYS A 89 5.24 -3.39 9.63
N ASP A 90 5.46 -3.82 8.39
CA ASP A 90 6.77 -3.80 7.75
C ASP A 90 7.24 -2.36 7.49
N VAL A 91 6.35 -1.45 7.09
CA VAL A 91 6.70 -0.02 6.98
C VAL A 91 7.16 0.54 8.32
N ALA A 92 6.41 0.28 9.39
CA ALA A 92 6.79 0.76 10.73
C ALA A 92 8.15 0.21 11.16
N ARG A 93 8.41 -1.08 10.91
CA ARG A 93 9.68 -1.72 11.20
C ARG A 93 10.83 -1.14 10.38
N ALA A 94 10.60 -0.87 9.10
CA ALA A 94 11.57 -0.23 8.24
C ALA A 94 12.01 1.14 8.76
N PHE A 95 11.07 1.98 9.22
CA PHE A 95 11.41 3.26 9.83
C PHE A 95 12.29 3.10 11.08
N VAL A 96 12.00 2.11 11.93
CA VAL A 96 12.81 1.84 13.13
C VAL A 96 14.22 1.38 12.75
N LEU A 97 14.35 0.51 11.76
CA LEU A 97 15.67 0.06 11.27
C LEU A 97 16.46 1.21 10.66
N ALA A 98 15.83 2.01 9.83
CA ALA A 98 16.46 3.17 9.21
C ALA A 98 16.96 4.20 10.25
N LEU A 99 16.17 4.48 11.29
CA LEU A 99 16.57 5.38 12.38
C LEU A 99 17.74 4.87 13.24
N ARG A 100 18.00 3.56 13.22
CA ARG A 100 19.08 2.92 13.98
C ARG A 100 20.36 2.75 13.19
N SER A 101 20.33 2.96 11.89
CA SER A 101 21.49 2.78 11.01
C SER A 101 22.17 4.11 10.70
N ASP A 102 23.47 4.14 10.87
CA ASP A 102 24.31 5.29 10.48
C ASP A 102 24.51 5.41 8.96
N LYS A 103 24.05 4.40 8.20
CA LYS A 103 24.13 4.39 6.74
C LYS A 103 22.90 4.93 6.04
N THR A 104 21.81 5.19 6.79
CA THR A 104 20.55 5.63 6.20
C THR A 104 20.70 7.01 5.57
N TYR A 105 20.56 7.09 4.23
CA TYR A 105 20.74 8.33 3.49
C TYR A 105 20.06 8.30 2.11
N GLY A 106 19.33 9.37 1.78
CA GLY A 106 18.75 9.56 0.46
C GLY A 106 17.46 8.77 0.23
N LEU A 107 17.25 8.27 -0.98
CA LEU A 107 15.98 7.67 -1.40
C LEU A 107 16.00 6.15 -1.30
N TYR A 108 14.92 5.59 -0.71
CA TYR A 108 14.69 4.16 -0.57
C TYR A 108 13.34 3.73 -1.11
N ASN A 109 13.30 2.63 -1.83
CA ASN A 109 12.06 1.93 -2.11
C ASN A 109 11.78 0.92 -0.99
N MET A 110 10.55 0.91 -0.52
CA MET A 110 10.09 0.01 0.54
C MET A 110 8.98 -0.87 -0.02
N THR A 111 9.20 -2.16 -0.07
CA THR A 111 8.32 -3.09 -0.78
C THR A 111 8.25 -4.43 -0.05
N SER A 112 7.24 -5.27 -0.36
CA SER A 112 7.24 -6.68 0.04
C SER A 112 8.20 -7.52 -0.82
N GLY A 113 8.62 -7.00 -1.98
CA GLY A 113 9.44 -7.73 -2.94
C GLY A 113 8.71 -8.88 -3.63
N THR A 114 7.37 -8.92 -3.52
CA THR A 114 6.55 -9.99 -4.08
C THR A 114 5.63 -9.42 -5.15
N GLU A 115 5.75 -9.94 -6.35
CA GLU A 115 4.81 -9.66 -7.42
C GLU A 115 3.48 -10.36 -7.14
N LEU A 116 2.40 -9.60 -7.18
CA LEU A 116 1.07 -10.08 -6.80
C LEU A 116 0.03 -9.62 -7.82
N THR A 117 -0.60 -10.56 -8.51
CA THR A 117 -1.64 -10.26 -9.48
C THR A 117 -2.94 -9.79 -8.81
N LEU A 118 -3.76 -9.05 -9.53
CA LEU A 118 -5.06 -8.61 -9.02
C LEU A 118 -5.98 -9.80 -8.73
N GLU A 119 -5.90 -10.86 -9.53
CA GLU A 119 -6.64 -12.10 -9.32
C GLU A 119 -6.25 -12.79 -8.02
N GLU A 120 -4.95 -12.94 -7.76
CA GLU A 120 -4.44 -13.51 -6.50
C GLU A 120 -4.85 -12.68 -5.29
N GLN A 121 -4.86 -11.34 -5.42
CA GLN A 121 -5.34 -10.45 -4.36
C GLN A 121 -6.81 -10.71 -4.04
N VAL A 122 -7.67 -10.71 -5.05
CA VAL A 122 -9.13 -10.91 -4.86
C VAL A 122 -9.42 -12.30 -4.33
N GLN A 123 -8.78 -13.34 -4.87
CA GLN A 123 -8.98 -14.72 -4.39
C GLN A 123 -8.56 -14.85 -2.92
N THR A 124 -7.41 -14.27 -2.55
CA THR A 124 -6.96 -14.30 -1.14
C THR A 124 -7.93 -13.57 -0.20
N VAL A 125 -8.49 -12.44 -0.63
CA VAL A 125 -9.49 -11.72 0.17
C VAL A 125 -10.75 -12.55 0.35
N ILE A 126 -11.25 -13.24 -0.68
CA ILE A 126 -12.39 -14.15 -0.58
C ILE A 126 -12.10 -15.27 0.42
N ASP A 127 -10.93 -15.90 0.31
CA ASP A 127 -10.54 -17.02 1.18
C ASP A 127 -10.43 -16.59 2.66
N VAL A 128 -9.91 -15.40 2.92
CA VAL A 128 -9.65 -14.92 4.29
C VAL A 128 -10.89 -14.29 4.92
N PHE A 129 -11.61 -13.42 4.21
CA PHE A 129 -12.71 -12.63 4.76
C PHE A 129 -14.09 -13.24 4.52
N GLY A 130 -14.25 -14.06 3.48
CA GLY A 130 -15.51 -14.68 3.12
C GLY A 130 -15.50 -16.20 3.03
N PRO A 131 -14.81 -16.97 3.92
CA PRO A 131 -14.75 -18.41 3.78
C PRO A 131 -16.16 -19.02 3.86
N GLY A 132 -16.52 -19.79 2.82
CA GLY A 132 -17.81 -20.47 2.75
C GLY A 132 -19.02 -19.57 2.46
N LYS A 133 -18.84 -18.27 2.21
CA LYS A 133 -19.95 -17.34 1.92
C LYS A 133 -20.38 -17.30 0.45
N GLY A 134 -19.63 -17.94 -0.44
CA GLY A 134 -20.00 -18.15 -1.83
C GLY A 134 -19.66 -17.01 -2.79
N SER A 135 -18.88 -16.00 -2.37
CA SER A 135 -18.36 -14.95 -3.26
C SER A 135 -17.54 -15.54 -4.40
N LYS A 136 -17.69 -15.00 -5.59
CA LYS A 136 -16.96 -15.38 -6.79
C LYS A 136 -16.27 -14.18 -7.42
N ILE A 137 -15.23 -14.44 -8.19
CA ILE A 137 -14.61 -13.45 -9.06
C ILE A 137 -15.46 -13.32 -10.33
N VAL A 138 -15.78 -12.09 -10.69
CA VAL A 138 -16.46 -11.74 -11.94
C VAL A 138 -15.50 -10.89 -12.78
N TYR A 139 -15.07 -11.44 -13.92
CA TYR A 139 -14.14 -10.74 -14.80
C TYR A 139 -14.89 -9.75 -15.70
N ARG A 140 -14.40 -8.53 -15.74
CA ARG A 140 -14.94 -7.43 -16.53
C ARG A 140 -13.87 -6.83 -17.45
N PRO A 141 -13.47 -7.55 -18.50
CA PRO A 141 -12.45 -7.07 -19.44
C PRO A 141 -12.91 -5.83 -20.23
N ASP A 142 -14.22 -5.57 -20.26
CA ASP A 142 -14.85 -4.39 -20.85
C ASP A 142 -14.62 -3.10 -20.05
N LYS A 143 -14.24 -3.20 -18.79
CA LYS A 143 -13.97 -2.05 -17.91
C LYS A 143 -12.48 -1.70 -17.90
N PRO A 144 -12.09 -0.43 -17.99
CA PRO A 144 -10.68 -0.05 -18.01
C PRO A 144 -10.03 -0.24 -16.64
N ASN A 145 -8.80 -0.77 -16.66
CA ASN A 145 -7.87 -0.74 -15.54
C ASN A 145 -6.51 -0.25 -16.05
N ASN A 146 -6.21 1.02 -15.80
CA ASN A 146 -5.00 1.68 -16.30
C ASN A 146 -3.83 1.61 -15.31
N THR A 147 -3.87 0.70 -14.35
CA THR A 147 -2.81 0.57 -13.37
C THR A 147 -1.60 -0.13 -13.99
N PRO A 148 -0.43 0.50 -13.98
CA PRO A 148 0.79 -0.16 -14.46
C PRO A 148 1.23 -1.28 -13.52
N SER A 149 1.80 -2.35 -14.09
CA SER A 149 2.55 -3.34 -13.33
C SER A 149 3.92 -2.77 -12.96
N PHE A 150 4.34 -2.97 -11.72
CA PHE A 150 5.68 -2.60 -11.26
C PHE A 150 6.10 -3.44 -10.06
N LEU A 151 7.40 -3.61 -9.93
CA LEU A 151 8.05 -4.19 -8.76
C LEU A 151 9.22 -3.27 -8.38
N PHE A 152 9.30 -2.85 -7.13
CA PHE A 152 10.38 -2.00 -6.65
C PHE A 152 11.59 -2.83 -6.24
N ASP A 153 12.77 -2.34 -6.54
CA ASP A 153 14.02 -2.84 -5.99
C ASP A 153 14.29 -2.22 -4.61
N MET A 154 14.44 -3.07 -3.60
CA MET A 154 14.74 -2.68 -2.22
C MET A 154 16.17 -2.99 -1.78
N THR A 155 17.06 -3.29 -2.72
CA THR A 155 18.45 -3.69 -2.44
C THR A 155 19.14 -2.68 -1.52
N LYS A 156 19.01 -1.38 -1.82
CA LYS A 156 19.59 -0.31 -0.99
C LYS A 156 19.09 -0.34 0.45
N ALA A 157 17.79 -0.55 0.67
CA ALA A 157 17.22 -0.61 2.03
C ALA A 157 17.75 -1.83 2.81
N LYS A 158 17.95 -2.94 2.13
CA LYS A 158 18.54 -4.14 2.72
C LYS A 158 20.01 -3.95 3.08
N GLU A 159 20.79 -3.31 2.22
CA GLU A 159 22.23 -3.09 2.42
C GLU A 159 22.52 -2.04 3.50
N ASP A 160 21.76 -0.93 3.52
CA ASP A 160 22.04 0.19 4.40
C ASP A 160 21.50 -0.01 5.82
N PHE A 161 20.34 -0.63 6.00
CA PHE A 161 19.74 -0.82 7.32
C PHE A 161 19.08 -2.19 7.55
N GLY A 162 19.41 -3.18 6.72
CA GLY A 162 19.02 -4.58 6.96
C GLY A 162 17.52 -4.84 6.81
N PHE A 163 16.79 -4.01 6.06
CA PHE A 163 15.37 -4.22 5.88
C PHE A 163 15.09 -5.46 5.02
N VAL A 164 14.31 -6.36 5.58
CA VAL A 164 13.70 -7.50 4.89
C VAL A 164 12.25 -7.58 5.37
N PRO A 165 11.25 -7.68 4.50
CA PRO A 165 9.86 -7.84 4.92
C PRO A 165 9.67 -9.08 5.79
N GLU A 166 8.81 -9.00 6.80
CA GLU A 166 8.42 -10.16 7.63
C GLU A 166 7.17 -10.83 7.06
N TYR A 167 6.30 -10.04 6.42
CA TYR A 167 5.09 -10.54 5.79
C TYR A 167 5.36 -10.91 4.33
N LEU A 168 5.84 -12.13 4.11
CA LEU A 168 6.33 -12.62 2.81
C LEU A 168 5.21 -13.11 1.87
N SER A 169 3.97 -13.20 2.33
CA SER A 169 2.84 -13.58 1.47
C SER A 169 1.64 -12.67 1.71
N TYR A 170 0.88 -12.45 0.65
CA TYR A 170 -0.35 -11.66 0.74
C TYR A 170 -1.38 -12.29 1.68
N ARG A 171 -1.43 -13.62 1.73
CA ARG A 171 -2.29 -14.34 2.68
C ARG A 171 -1.93 -13.99 4.14
N ALA A 172 -0.65 -13.99 4.49
CA ALA A 172 -0.21 -13.62 5.83
C ALA A 172 -0.57 -12.18 6.18
N ILE A 173 -0.46 -11.26 5.20
CA ILE A 173 -0.90 -9.87 5.33
C ILE A 173 -2.42 -9.81 5.61
N MET A 174 -3.23 -10.51 4.83
CA MET A 174 -4.68 -10.47 4.95
C MET A 174 -5.19 -11.14 6.23
N GLU A 175 -4.57 -12.22 6.67
CA GLU A 175 -4.88 -12.88 7.95
C GLU A 175 -4.57 -11.99 9.15
N ASP A 176 -3.43 -11.33 9.17
CA ASP A 176 -3.09 -10.38 10.23
C ASP A 176 -3.97 -9.12 10.15
N TYR A 177 -4.27 -8.62 8.95
CA TYR A 177 -5.19 -7.50 8.74
C TYR A 177 -6.58 -7.81 9.32
N LYS A 178 -7.13 -8.99 9.03
CA LYS A 178 -8.41 -9.45 9.60
C LYS A 178 -8.36 -9.50 11.12
N LYS A 179 -7.31 -10.08 11.69
CA LYS A 179 -7.09 -10.15 13.14
C LYS A 179 -7.04 -8.76 13.77
N GLU A 180 -6.36 -7.80 13.15
CA GLU A 180 -6.30 -6.42 13.64
C GLU A 180 -7.67 -5.72 13.56
N LEU A 181 -8.46 -5.96 12.50
CA LEU A 181 -9.83 -5.45 12.39
C LEU A 181 -10.73 -6.01 13.49
N GLU A 182 -10.71 -7.34 13.68
CA GLU A 182 -11.54 -8.03 14.68
C GLU A 182 -11.16 -7.65 16.12
N SER A 183 -9.93 -7.20 16.36
CA SER A 183 -9.47 -6.78 17.68
C SER A 183 -10.14 -5.51 18.21
N GLY A 184 -10.73 -4.69 17.34
CA GLY A 184 -11.30 -3.38 17.68
C GLY A 184 -10.29 -2.37 18.24
N ARG A 185 -9.01 -2.72 18.29
CA ARG A 185 -7.94 -1.91 18.88
C ARG A 185 -7.85 -0.50 18.29
N TRP A 186 -8.16 -0.36 17.01
CA TRP A 186 -8.02 0.88 16.26
C TRP A 186 -9.31 1.69 16.12
N ASP A 187 -10.44 1.20 16.61
CA ASP A 187 -11.77 1.78 16.37
C ASP A 187 -11.85 3.23 16.86
N LYS A 188 -11.36 3.52 18.05
CA LYS A 188 -11.36 4.89 18.60
C LYS A 188 -10.52 5.84 17.76
N PHE A 189 -9.36 5.39 17.31
CA PHE A 189 -8.47 6.18 16.46
C PHE A 189 -9.11 6.45 15.10
N ILE A 190 -9.65 5.43 14.45
CA ILE A 190 -10.34 5.56 13.17
C ILE A 190 -11.55 6.50 13.28
N ALA A 191 -12.35 6.34 14.33
CA ALA A 191 -13.52 7.19 14.59
C ALA A 191 -13.13 8.66 14.82
N SER A 192 -12.03 8.94 15.52
CA SER A 192 -11.54 10.32 15.72
C SER A 192 -11.19 11.00 14.41
N ARG A 193 -10.55 10.29 13.48
CA ARG A 193 -10.15 10.82 12.17
C ARG A 193 -11.30 10.98 11.19
N ARG A 194 -12.42 10.29 11.38
CA ARG A 194 -13.64 10.45 10.57
C ARG A 194 -14.47 11.66 10.98
N LYS A 195 -14.36 12.14 12.22
CA LYS A 195 -15.09 13.32 12.71
C LYS A 195 -14.54 14.64 12.20
N ASP A 196 -13.29 14.64 11.72
CA ASP A 196 -12.61 15.83 11.17
C ASP A 196 -12.80 15.98 9.65
N LYS A 197 -13.75 15.26 9.06
CA LYS A 197 -14.06 15.26 7.62
C LYS A 197 -15.39 15.91 7.29
#